data_2dbf57dac3201495ede5f1d58f2ac1dc
#
_entry.id   2dbf57dac3201495ede5f1d58f2ac1dc
#
_cell.length_a   1.000
_cell.length_b   1.000
_cell.length_c   1.000
_cell.angle_alpha   90.00
_cell.angle_beta   90.00
_cell.angle_gamma   90.00
#
_symmetry.space_group_name_H-M   'P 1'
#
loop_
_entity.id
_entity.type
_entity.pdbx_description
1 polymer ?
#
loop_
_entity_poly.entity_id
_entity_poly.type
_entity_poly.pdbx_seq_one_letter_code
_entity_poly.pdbx_strand_id
1 'polypeptide(L)'
;MKEPYRIEGKKTMGLELAEQLGWELPDVVLYPTGGGTGLIGMWKAFAELEAIGFIGKKRPRMVAVQAAGCAPMVRAYDAGVEHAPRWEDAQTIAAGIRVPQAIGDFLVLRAVRESGGFAIAVTDEAITAAIDEVARAEGLLLCCLLYTSDAADE
;
A
#
# COMPACT_ATOMS: atom_id res chain seq x y z
N MET A 1 0.17 3.14 -15.41
CA MET A 1 1.23 2.12 -15.44
C MET A 1 1.22 1.46 -16.81
N LYS A 2 1.81 2.11 -17.82
CA LYS A 2 1.81 1.61 -19.21
C LYS A 2 3.13 0.93 -19.58
N GLU A 3 4.09 0.91 -18.67
CA GLU A 3 5.43 0.37 -18.89
C GLU A 3 6.00 -0.25 -17.58
N PRO A 4 6.82 -1.30 -17.66
CA PRO A 4 7.30 -2.07 -16.50
C PRO A 4 8.33 -1.31 -15.65
N TYR A 5 9.05 -0.33 -16.21
CA TYR A 5 10.15 0.37 -15.55
C TYR A 5 9.74 1.08 -14.26
N ARG A 6 8.49 1.52 -14.15
CA ARG A 6 7.97 2.12 -12.91
C ARG A 6 7.94 1.12 -11.76
N ILE A 7 7.57 -0.13 -12.02
CA ILE A 7 7.58 -1.18 -11.00
C ILE A 7 9.02 -1.55 -10.65
N GLU A 8 9.90 -1.69 -11.66
CA GLU A 8 11.31 -1.97 -11.45
C GLU A 8 11.97 -0.89 -10.58
N GLY A 9 11.73 0.39 -10.87
CA GLY A 9 12.24 1.49 -10.06
C GLY A 9 11.66 1.51 -8.63
N LYS A 10 10.41 1.09 -8.45
CA LYS A 10 9.77 1.03 -7.11
C LYS A 10 10.20 -0.18 -6.28
N LYS A 11 10.89 -1.16 -6.84
CA LYS A 11 11.49 -2.25 -6.08
C LYS A 11 12.51 -1.75 -5.04
N THR A 12 13.15 -0.61 -5.30
CA THR A 12 14.11 -0.01 -4.36
C THR A 12 13.53 0.17 -2.96
N MET A 13 12.23 0.48 -2.85
CA MET A 13 11.54 0.58 -1.54
C MET A 13 11.59 -0.75 -0.76
N GLY A 14 11.38 -1.87 -1.44
CA GLY A 14 11.43 -3.19 -0.81
C GLY A 14 12.86 -3.64 -0.50
N LEU A 15 13.82 -3.29 -1.36
CA LEU A 15 15.24 -3.57 -1.15
C LEU A 15 15.78 -2.79 0.04
N GLU A 16 15.52 -1.49 0.12
CA GLU A 16 15.90 -0.63 1.24
C GLU A 16 15.26 -1.08 2.55
N LEU A 17 13.98 -1.42 2.53
CA LEU A 17 13.29 -1.93 3.72
C LEU A 17 13.95 -3.21 4.23
N ALA A 18 14.23 -4.17 3.35
CA ALA A 18 14.88 -5.42 3.74
C ALA A 18 16.29 -5.19 4.29
N GLU A 19 17.09 -4.33 3.66
CA GLU A 19 18.44 -3.99 4.10
C GLU A 19 18.42 -3.29 5.47
N GLN A 20 17.58 -2.27 5.64
CA GLN A 20 17.48 -1.49 6.88
C GLN A 20 17.00 -2.32 8.07
N LEU A 21 16.20 -3.35 7.82
CA LEU A 21 15.73 -4.30 8.83
C LEU A 21 16.67 -5.53 8.99
N GLY A 22 17.88 -5.49 8.43
CA GLY A 22 18.84 -6.58 8.58
C GLY A 22 18.43 -7.87 7.87
N TRP A 23 17.73 -7.76 6.75
CA TRP A 23 17.23 -8.85 5.90
C TRP A 23 16.12 -9.70 6.57
N GLU A 24 15.52 -9.20 7.62
CA GLU A 24 14.32 -9.76 8.23
C GLU A 24 13.12 -8.86 7.92
N LEU A 25 12.17 -9.39 7.15
CA LEU A 25 10.99 -8.62 6.77
C LEU A 25 9.97 -8.55 7.92
N PRO A 26 9.21 -7.45 8.02
CA PRO A 26 8.15 -7.30 9.02
C PRO A 26 7.01 -8.30 8.76
N ASP A 27 6.14 -8.50 9.74
CA ASP A 27 4.95 -9.35 9.58
C ASP A 27 3.89 -8.75 8.66
N VAL A 28 3.80 -7.42 8.65
CA VAL A 28 2.79 -6.65 7.90
C VAL A 28 3.42 -5.40 7.30
N VAL A 29 3.01 -5.04 6.10
CA VAL A 29 3.30 -3.76 5.46
C VAL A 29 1.98 -3.07 5.14
N LEU A 30 1.69 -1.99 5.85
CA LEU A 30 0.59 -1.06 5.54
C LEU A 30 1.06 -0.09 4.46
N TYR A 31 0.36 -0.02 3.33
CA TYR A 31 0.79 0.82 2.23
C TYR A 31 -0.32 1.72 1.69
N PRO A 32 -0.15 3.06 1.75
CA PRO A 32 -1.13 3.99 1.20
C PRO A 32 -1.21 3.82 -0.31
N THR A 33 -2.37 3.38 -0.79
CA THR A 33 -2.53 2.82 -2.13
C THR A 33 -3.42 3.70 -3.02
N GLY A 34 -2.79 4.43 -3.93
CA GLY A 34 -3.49 5.02 -5.09
C GLY A 34 -3.36 4.10 -6.30
N GLY A 35 -2.34 4.32 -7.16
CA GLY A 35 -2.03 3.44 -8.29
C GLY A 35 -1.33 2.12 -7.92
N GLY A 36 -0.87 1.95 -6.68
CA GLY A 36 -0.31 0.73 -6.13
C GLY A 36 1.09 0.35 -6.62
N THR A 37 1.79 1.23 -7.34
CA THR A 37 3.11 0.88 -7.94
C THR A 37 4.16 0.51 -6.90
N GLY A 38 4.17 1.16 -5.73
CA GLY A 38 5.10 0.86 -4.65
C GLY A 38 4.78 -0.47 -3.98
N LEU A 39 3.51 -0.76 -3.70
CA LEU A 39 3.07 -2.04 -3.14
C LEU A 39 3.49 -3.21 -4.06
N ILE A 40 3.21 -3.09 -5.36
CA ILE A 40 3.60 -4.10 -6.36
C ILE A 40 5.14 -4.21 -6.43
N GLY A 41 5.85 -3.07 -6.41
CA GLY A 41 7.31 -3.05 -6.46
C GLY A 41 7.94 -3.74 -5.26
N MET A 42 7.48 -3.47 -4.04
CA MET A 42 7.94 -4.15 -2.82
C MET A 42 7.65 -5.65 -2.86
N TRP A 43 6.43 -6.05 -3.23
CA TRP A 43 6.07 -7.47 -3.34
C TRP A 43 6.98 -8.21 -4.33
N LYS A 44 7.27 -7.59 -5.46
CA LYS A 44 8.22 -8.12 -6.45
C LYS A 44 9.64 -8.21 -5.89
N ALA A 45 10.12 -7.16 -5.20
CA ALA A 45 11.44 -7.14 -4.57
C ALA A 45 11.59 -8.29 -3.56
N PHE A 46 10.60 -8.52 -2.71
CA PHE A 46 10.62 -9.61 -1.75
C PHE A 46 10.67 -10.99 -2.41
N ALA A 47 9.96 -11.15 -3.54
CA ALA A 47 10.04 -12.38 -4.33
C ALA A 47 11.45 -12.63 -4.90
N GLU A 48 12.08 -11.59 -5.41
CA GLU A 48 13.43 -11.66 -5.95
C GLU A 48 14.49 -11.91 -4.86
N LEU A 49 14.38 -11.21 -3.72
CA LEU A 49 15.28 -11.42 -2.57
C LEU A 49 15.19 -12.84 -2.00
N GLU A 50 13.99 -13.41 -1.93
CA GLU A 50 13.81 -14.81 -1.55
C GLU A 50 14.46 -15.75 -2.58
N ALA A 51 14.25 -15.51 -3.88
CA ALA A 51 14.78 -16.36 -4.95
C ALA A 51 16.31 -16.40 -4.97
N ILE A 52 16.99 -15.31 -4.61
CA ILE A 52 18.46 -15.22 -4.53
C ILE A 52 19.00 -15.54 -3.12
N GLY A 53 18.15 -15.86 -2.17
CA GLY A 53 18.54 -16.34 -0.83
C GLY A 53 18.95 -15.24 0.17
N PHE A 54 18.64 -13.97 -0.08
CA PHE A 54 18.89 -12.88 0.86
C PHE A 54 17.91 -12.88 2.03
N ILE A 55 16.67 -13.32 1.79
CA ILE A 55 15.64 -13.45 2.84
C ILE A 55 15.08 -14.88 2.83
N GLY A 56 14.45 -15.26 3.95
CA GLY A 56 13.74 -16.53 4.07
C GLY A 56 12.39 -16.53 3.32
N LYS A 57 11.64 -17.61 3.47
CA LYS A 57 10.33 -17.80 2.82
C LYS A 57 9.20 -16.94 3.41
N LYS A 58 9.42 -16.36 4.59
CA LYS A 58 8.44 -15.53 5.27
C LYS A 58 8.43 -14.14 4.61
N ARG A 59 7.34 -13.80 3.97
CA ARG A 59 7.09 -12.47 3.42
C ARG A 59 5.99 -11.77 4.21
N PRO A 60 5.94 -10.43 4.24
CA PRO A 60 4.91 -9.70 4.96
C PRO A 60 3.53 -9.87 4.33
N ARG A 61 2.49 -9.75 5.13
CA ARG A 61 1.15 -9.49 4.64
C ARG A 61 1.10 -8.06 4.09
N MET A 62 0.69 -7.92 2.83
CA MET A 62 0.58 -6.61 2.18
C MET A 62 -0.82 -6.05 2.37
N VAL A 63 -0.93 -4.90 3.01
CA VAL A 63 -2.21 -4.22 3.25
C VAL A 63 -2.32 -2.99 2.37
N ALA A 64 -3.35 -2.96 1.53
CA ALA A 64 -3.65 -1.81 0.70
C ALA A 64 -4.59 -0.86 1.47
N VAL A 65 -4.07 0.31 1.86
CA VAL A 65 -4.85 1.33 2.58
C VAL A 65 -5.29 2.42 1.60
N GLN A 66 -6.58 2.72 1.57
CA GLN A 66 -7.16 3.77 0.72
C GLN A 66 -8.00 4.76 1.55
N ALA A 67 -8.22 5.96 1.01
CA ALA A 67 -9.17 6.89 1.58
C ALA A 67 -10.61 6.45 1.24
N ALA A 68 -11.52 6.51 2.20
CA ALA A 68 -12.91 6.06 2.03
C ALA A 68 -13.64 6.74 0.88
N GLY A 69 -13.31 8.01 0.59
CA GLY A 69 -13.86 8.75 -0.55
C GLY A 69 -13.29 8.35 -1.92
N CYS A 70 -12.29 7.45 -1.97
CA CYS A 70 -11.74 6.90 -3.22
C CYS A 70 -11.06 5.55 -2.97
N ALA A 71 -11.85 4.48 -2.79
CA ALA A 71 -11.39 3.15 -2.38
C ALA A 71 -11.76 2.02 -3.37
N PRO A 72 -11.40 2.13 -4.67
CA PRO A 72 -11.77 1.12 -5.67
C PRO A 72 -11.13 -0.25 -5.40
N MET A 73 -9.91 -0.30 -4.83
CA MET A 73 -9.23 -1.56 -4.49
C MET A 73 -9.92 -2.30 -3.34
N VAL A 74 -10.35 -1.55 -2.32
CA VAL A 74 -11.10 -2.11 -1.18
C VAL A 74 -12.39 -2.74 -1.68
N ARG A 75 -13.17 -2.00 -2.47
CA ARG A 75 -14.41 -2.50 -3.10
C ARG A 75 -14.18 -3.78 -3.91
N ALA A 76 -13.11 -3.83 -4.70
CA ALA A 76 -12.77 -5.00 -5.51
C ALA A 76 -12.30 -6.20 -4.66
N TYR A 77 -11.55 -5.91 -3.59
CA TYR A 77 -11.08 -6.93 -2.66
C TYR A 77 -12.26 -7.60 -1.96
N ASP A 78 -13.18 -6.81 -1.40
CA ASP A 78 -14.38 -7.28 -0.70
C ASP A 78 -15.33 -8.07 -1.63
N ALA A 79 -15.46 -7.61 -2.88
CA ALA A 79 -16.26 -8.29 -3.88
C ALA A 79 -15.59 -9.56 -4.46
N GLY A 80 -14.33 -9.84 -4.13
CA GLY A 80 -13.60 -10.99 -4.65
C GLY A 80 -13.25 -10.91 -6.14
N VAL A 81 -13.38 -9.73 -6.77
CA VAL A 81 -13.15 -9.57 -8.21
C VAL A 81 -11.68 -9.25 -8.52
N GLU A 82 -11.25 -9.56 -9.75
CA GLU A 82 -9.85 -9.36 -10.18
C GLU A 82 -9.52 -7.90 -10.51
N HIS A 83 -10.49 -7.15 -11.05
CA HIS A 83 -10.32 -5.77 -11.46
C HIS A 83 -11.18 -4.82 -10.65
N ALA A 84 -10.59 -3.68 -10.27
CA ALA A 84 -11.31 -2.66 -9.53
C ALA A 84 -12.21 -1.81 -10.46
N PRO A 85 -13.52 -1.72 -10.18
CA PRO A 85 -14.38 -0.83 -10.93
C PRO A 85 -13.97 0.62 -10.72
N ARG A 86 -14.21 1.47 -11.72
CA ARG A 86 -13.98 2.90 -11.59
C ARG A 86 -14.78 3.47 -10.42
N TRP A 87 -14.11 4.32 -9.64
CA TRP A 87 -14.75 5.05 -8.56
C TRP A 87 -15.31 6.37 -9.07
N GLU A 88 -16.60 6.57 -8.90
CA GLU A 88 -17.27 7.81 -9.27
C GLU A 88 -17.18 8.84 -8.12
N ASP A 89 -17.17 10.12 -8.46
CA ASP A 89 -17.17 11.25 -7.52
C ASP A 89 -16.10 11.16 -6.41
N ALA A 90 -14.88 10.76 -6.80
CA ALA A 90 -13.77 10.59 -5.89
C ALA A 90 -13.38 11.89 -5.17
N GLN A 91 -13.50 11.90 -3.83
CA GLN A 91 -13.17 13.04 -2.98
C GLN A 91 -12.40 12.56 -1.75
N THR A 92 -11.27 13.17 -1.46
CA THR A 92 -10.47 12.95 -0.24
C THR A 92 -9.42 14.03 -0.11
N ILE A 93 -9.04 14.36 1.13
CA ILE A 93 -7.90 15.25 1.44
C ILE A 93 -6.57 14.61 1.02
N ALA A 94 -6.48 13.27 0.97
CA ALA A 94 -5.30 12.53 0.56
C ALA A 94 -5.17 12.50 -0.98
N ALA A 95 -4.99 13.67 -1.60
CA ALA A 95 -5.01 13.87 -3.05
C ALA A 95 -4.05 12.95 -3.82
N GLY A 96 -2.89 12.60 -3.25
CA GLY A 96 -1.88 11.75 -3.88
C GLY A 96 -2.29 10.29 -4.05
N ILE A 97 -3.27 9.80 -3.27
CA ILE A 97 -3.84 8.46 -3.42
C ILE A 97 -5.25 8.47 -4.02
N ARG A 98 -5.77 9.64 -4.40
CA ARG A 98 -7.05 9.77 -5.09
C ARG A 98 -6.95 9.31 -6.54
N VAL A 99 -6.98 8.01 -6.75
CA VAL A 99 -6.86 7.37 -8.05
C VAL A 99 -8.14 6.57 -8.33
N PRO A 100 -9.12 7.16 -9.03
CA PRO A 100 -10.43 6.52 -9.29
C PRO A 100 -10.35 5.23 -10.10
N GLN A 101 -9.28 5.06 -10.88
CA GLN A 101 -9.03 3.86 -11.66
C GLN A 101 -7.53 3.66 -11.86
N ALA A 102 -6.98 2.59 -11.29
CA ALA A 102 -5.59 2.21 -11.45
C ALA A 102 -5.42 1.19 -12.56
N ILE A 103 -4.42 1.37 -13.43
CA ILE A 103 -4.14 0.43 -14.54
C ILE A 103 -3.61 -0.91 -14.02
N GLY A 104 -2.93 -0.91 -12.87
CA GLY A 104 -2.33 -2.10 -12.26
C GLY A 104 -3.13 -2.67 -11.09
N ASP A 105 -4.43 -2.43 -11.04
CA ASP A 105 -5.33 -2.86 -9.97
C ASP A 105 -5.24 -4.36 -9.68
N PHE A 106 -5.27 -5.19 -10.72
CA PHE A 106 -5.15 -6.65 -10.60
C PHE A 106 -3.83 -7.10 -9.98
N LEU A 107 -2.73 -6.37 -10.19
CA LEU A 107 -1.43 -6.68 -9.57
C LEU A 107 -1.43 -6.34 -8.07
N VAL A 108 -2.06 -5.23 -7.69
CA VAL A 108 -2.26 -4.87 -6.28
C VAL A 108 -3.09 -5.94 -5.59
N LEU A 109 -4.27 -6.26 -6.14
CA LEU A 109 -5.19 -7.24 -5.58
C LEU A 109 -4.55 -8.64 -5.49
N ARG A 110 -3.74 -9.02 -6.48
CA ARG A 110 -2.97 -10.25 -6.46
C ARG A 110 -1.97 -10.26 -5.31
N ALA A 111 -1.12 -9.23 -5.19
CA ALA A 111 -0.12 -9.13 -4.13
C ALA A 111 -0.77 -9.18 -2.72
N VAL A 112 -1.87 -8.46 -2.53
CA VAL A 112 -2.62 -8.47 -1.27
C VAL A 112 -3.16 -9.87 -0.95
N ARG A 113 -3.77 -10.56 -1.92
CA ARG A 113 -4.32 -11.91 -1.71
C ARG A 113 -3.23 -12.97 -1.51
N GLU A 114 -2.19 -12.98 -2.34
CA GLU A 114 -1.08 -13.93 -2.24
C GLU A 114 -0.31 -13.80 -0.93
N SER A 115 -0.20 -12.59 -0.38
CA SER A 115 0.44 -12.34 0.90
C SER A 115 -0.41 -12.70 2.12
N GLY A 116 -1.69 -13.05 1.94
CA GLY A 116 -2.65 -13.22 3.02
C GLY A 116 -3.00 -11.89 3.71
N GLY A 117 -2.79 -10.77 3.03
CA GLY A 117 -3.14 -9.44 3.48
C GLY A 117 -4.60 -9.09 3.22
N PHE A 118 -4.92 -7.80 3.31
CA PHE A 118 -6.27 -7.29 3.08
C PHE A 118 -6.23 -5.88 2.50
N ALA A 119 -7.39 -5.34 2.15
CA ALA A 119 -7.55 -3.96 1.76
C ALA A 119 -8.49 -3.26 2.74
N ILE A 120 -8.18 -2.02 3.11
CA ILE A 120 -8.96 -1.25 4.08
C ILE A 120 -9.11 0.20 3.61
N ALA A 121 -10.25 0.81 3.93
CA ALA A 121 -10.52 2.22 3.69
C ALA A 121 -10.59 2.99 5.00
N VAL A 122 -9.94 4.15 5.06
CA VAL A 122 -9.96 5.06 6.20
C VAL A 122 -10.63 6.38 5.83
N THR A 123 -11.35 7.00 6.76
CA THR A 123 -12.04 8.26 6.50
C THR A 123 -11.08 9.44 6.55
N ASP A 124 -11.44 10.56 5.93
CA ASP A 124 -10.64 11.79 5.98
C ASP A 124 -10.52 12.37 7.39
N GLU A 125 -11.54 12.12 8.24
CA GLU A 125 -11.50 12.49 9.67
C GLU A 125 -10.44 11.68 10.42
N ALA A 126 -10.37 10.37 10.19
CA ALA A 126 -9.35 9.50 10.80
C ALA A 126 -7.94 9.89 10.32
N ILE A 127 -7.77 10.16 9.02
CA ILE A 127 -6.50 10.64 8.47
C ILE A 127 -6.08 11.96 9.15
N THR A 128 -7.01 12.89 9.35
CA THR A 128 -6.73 14.17 10.00
C THR A 128 -6.36 13.98 11.47
N ALA A 129 -7.07 13.10 12.19
CA ALA A 129 -6.76 12.80 13.59
C ALA A 129 -5.36 12.19 13.74
N ALA A 130 -4.99 11.23 12.86
CA ALA A 130 -3.68 10.60 12.85
C ALA A 130 -2.54 11.60 12.59
N ILE A 131 -2.76 12.65 11.78
CA ILE A 131 -1.76 13.73 11.58
C ILE A 131 -1.40 14.38 12.92
N ASP A 132 -2.40 14.75 13.70
CA ASP A 132 -2.20 15.38 15.00
C ASP A 132 -1.56 14.43 16.01
N GLU A 133 -1.96 13.18 16.01
CA GLU A 133 -1.47 12.16 16.93
C GLU A 133 0.00 11.84 16.71
N VAL A 134 0.41 11.51 15.48
CA VAL A 134 1.81 11.24 15.14
C VAL A 134 2.69 12.47 15.37
N ALA A 135 2.18 13.67 15.05
CA ALA A 135 2.92 14.89 15.32
C ALA A 135 3.19 15.09 16.82
N ARG A 136 2.24 14.72 17.70
CA ARG A 136 2.42 14.81 19.15
C ARG A 136 3.28 13.69 19.71
N ALA A 137 3.12 12.46 19.23
CA ALA A 137 3.81 11.29 19.74
C ALA A 137 5.28 11.23 19.29
N GLU A 138 5.52 11.47 17.99
CA GLU A 138 6.82 11.28 17.35
C GLU A 138 7.55 12.58 17.00
N GLY A 139 6.89 13.74 17.13
CA GLY A 139 7.43 15.02 16.70
C GLY A 139 7.59 15.15 15.18
N LEU A 140 6.89 14.33 14.41
CA LEU A 140 6.97 14.28 12.95
C LEU A 140 5.72 14.91 12.31
N LEU A 141 5.92 15.79 11.34
CA LEU A 141 4.85 16.28 10.48
C LEU A 141 4.96 15.57 9.12
N LEU A 142 4.20 14.53 8.96
CA LEU A 142 4.13 13.75 7.71
C LEU A 142 3.01 14.27 6.80
N CYS A 143 2.99 13.88 5.54
CA CYS A 143 1.87 14.25 4.67
C CYS A 143 0.70 13.27 4.83
N CYS A 144 -0.51 13.70 4.46
CA CYS A 144 -1.75 12.93 4.58
C CYS A 144 -1.72 11.51 3.95
N LEU A 145 -0.80 11.25 3.03
CA LEU A 145 -0.63 9.94 2.41
C LEU A 145 -0.09 8.90 3.39
N LEU A 146 0.86 9.28 4.23
CA LEU A 146 1.45 8.39 5.24
C LEU A 146 0.48 8.16 6.40
N TYR A 147 -0.20 9.20 6.85
CA TYR A 147 -1.21 9.06 7.90
C TYR A 147 -2.41 8.18 7.54
N THR A 148 -2.69 7.99 6.24
CA THR A 148 -3.70 7.03 5.80
C THR A 148 -3.35 5.61 6.26
N SER A 149 -2.07 5.26 6.28
CA SER A 149 -1.61 3.94 6.76
C SER A 149 -1.64 3.84 8.29
N ASP A 150 -1.28 4.92 8.98
CA ASP A 150 -1.30 5.00 10.45
C ASP A 150 -2.74 4.85 10.99
N ALA A 151 -3.67 5.59 10.44
CA ALA A 151 -5.10 5.48 10.80
C ALA A 151 -5.73 4.10 10.54
N ALA A 152 -5.06 3.19 9.84
CA ALA A 152 -5.52 1.83 9.59
C ALA A 152 -5.00 0.81 10.62
N ASP A 153 -4.11 1.23 11.53
CA ASP A 153 -3.50 0.36 12.54
C ASP A 153 -4.38 0.23 13.82
N GLU A 154 -5.38 1.11 13.98
CA GLU A 154 -6.36 1.07 15.06
C GLU A 154 -7.57 0.16 14.70
#